data_c2a4d8cd122ed74d6c22606d5fe46830
#
_entry.id   c2a4d8cd122ed74d6c22606d5fe46830
#
_cell.length_a   1.000
_cell.length_b   1.000
_cell.length_c   1.000
_cell.angle_alpha   90.00
_cell.angle_beta   90.00
_cell.angle_gamma   90.00
#
_symmetry.space_group_name_H-M   'P 1'
#
loop_
_entity.id
_entity.type
_entity.pdbx_description
1 polymer ?
#
loop_
_entity_poly.entity_id
_entity_poly.type
_entity_poly.pdbx_seq_one_letter_code
_entity_poly.pdbx_strand_id
1 'polypeptide(L)'
;MLEEFLEILDEYKKEISLSSEVIPAEEYDIINEKYFIKVSDTIYISYIILDKDSEESMIHEVSFFFKNVNEDAELVNQISNKLNECIVDLSEEDDVRHNLHTISISQQGLDLEPISRPELEDVDFYYNEATFKSIKSLIKKIKKSSKGLSVLHRTRGTGKSTLIYYLSECIDRNIIYIPNNMLDATISNPEFKTFIRKFNKPIIVLDDCEMIFNEMFTKSNIYVNNLLQMVDGVTSDSNPVNIITIFNVDSEEEIDHTLLDCNSLHGVVYFDYLSLEEANDLSKHLEFNKKYKTKTRLVDIIKKNKPSGYKKIGLH
;
A
#
# COMPACT_ATOMS: atom_id res chain seq x y z
N MET A 1 -14.36 9.70 -23.08
CA MET A 1 -13.30 8.76 -22.66
C MET A 1 -13.48 7.37 -23.28
N LEU A 2 -14.49 6.58 -22.88
CA LEU A 2 -14.73 5.24 -23.48
C LEU A 2 -15.04 5.34 -24.98
N GLU A 3 -15.88 6.27 -25.39
CA GLU A 3 -16.21 6.50 -26.80
C GLU A 3 -14.98 6.86 -27.63
N GLU A 4 -14.17 7.79 -27.18
CA GLU A 4 -12.93 8.23 -27.84
C GLU A 4 -11.89 7.10 -27.93
N PHE A 5 -11.74 6.29 -26.88
CA PHE A 5 -10.90 5.08 -26.89
C PHE A 5 -11.38 4.07 -27.96
N LEU A 6 -12.69 3.84 -28.01
CA LEU A 6 -13.29 2.93 -29.00
C LEU A 6 -13.15 3.45 -30.44
N GLU A 7 -13.28 4.77 -30.64
CA GLU A 7 -13.06 5.40 -31.95
C GLU A 7 -11.63 5.21 -32.44
N ILE A 8 -10.61 5.36 -31.55
CA ILE A 8 -9.21 5.09 -31.93
C ILE A 8 -9.00 3.63 -32.32
N LEU A 9 -9.55 2.69 -31.55
CA LEU A 9 -9.42 1.28 -31.88
C LEU A 9 -10.14 0.92 -33.19
N ASP A 10 -11.26 1.57 -33.49
CA ASP A 10 -12.01 1.37 -34.73
C ASP A 10 -11.21 1.76 -35.98
N GLU A 11 -10.29 2.73 -35.89
CA GLU A 11 -9.38 3.10 -36.99
C GLU A 11 -8.46 1.94 -37.39
N TYR A 12 -8.09 1.08 -36.44
CA TYR A 12 -7.09 0.01 -36.63
C TYR A 12 -7.68 -1.39 -36.73
N LYS A 13 -8.94 -1.59 -36.34
CA LYS A 13 -9.54 -2.92 -36.30
C LYS A 13 -9.79 -3.52 -37.67
N LYS A 14 -9.43 -4.78 -37.84
CA LYS A 14 -9.86 -5.60 -39.00
C LYS A 14 -10.96 -6.58 -38.61
N GLU A 15 -10.85 -7.18 -37.44
CA GLU A 15 -11.81 -8.13 -36.89
C GLU A 15 -11.94 -7.90 -35.39
N ILE A 16 -13.12 -8.17 -34.84
CA ILE A 16 -13.39 -8.10 -33.40
C ILE A 16 -14.07 -9.37 -32.92
N SER A 17 -13.68 -9.86 -31.76
CA SER A 17 -14.36 -10.94 -31.04
C SER A 17 -14.64 -10.51 -29.61
N LEU A 18 -15.77 -10.97 -29.07
CA LEU A 18 -16.27 -10.62 -27.75
C LEU A 18 -16.39 -11.87 -26.89
N SER A 19 -16.01 -11.76 -25.63
CA SER A 19 -16.30 -12.71 -24.57
C SER A 19 -16.87 -11.94 -23.39
N SER A 20 -17.99 -12.36 -22.81
CA SER A 20 -18.60 -11.70 -21.65
C SER A 20 -18.59 -12.63 -20.45
N GLU A 21 -18.41 -12.05 -19.27
CA GLU A 21 -18.49 -12.72 -17.97
C GLU A 21 -19.46 -11.93 -17.08
N VAL A 22 -20.41 -12.64 -16.47
CA VAL A 22 -21.37 -12.04 -15.53
C VAL A 22 -20.92 -12.38 -14.12
N ILE A 23 -20.66 -11.34 -13.31
CA ILE A 23 -20.28 -11.48 -11.91
C ILE A 23 -21.52 -11.12 -11.06
N PRO A 24 -22.12 -12.07 -10.33
CA PRO A 24 -23.25 -11.78 -9.45
C PRO A 24 -22.85 -10.82 -8.33
N ALA A 25 -23.63 -9.75 -8.13
CA ALA A 25 -23.47 -8.81 -7.04
C ALA A 25 -24.77 -8.66 -6.22
N GLU A 26 -24.70 -8.01 -5.05
CA GLU A 26 -25.85 -7.97 -4.12
C GLU A 26 -27.04 -7.15 -4.65
N GLU A 27 -26.82 -6.15 -5.50
CA GLU A 27 -27.90 -5.28 -6.02
C GLU A 27 -28.15 -5.49 -7.52
N TYR A 28 -27.12 -5.79 -8.31
CA TYR A 28 -27.22 -6.03 -9.74
C TYR A 28 -26.00 -6.84 -10.23
N ASP A 29 -26.15 -7.56 -11.33
CA ASP A 29 -25.07 -8.31 -11.93
C ASP A 29 -24.08 -7.38 -12.63
N ILE A 30 -22.77 -7.54 -12.32
CA ILE A 30 -21.70 -6.81 -12.99
C ILE A 30 -21.32 -7.55 -14.27
N ILE A 31 -21.43 -6.88 -15.42
CA ILE A 31 -21.10 -7.46 -16.72
C ILE A 31 -19.73 -6.96 -17.15
N ASN A 32 -18.75 -7.86 -17.15
CA ASN A 32 -17.43 -7.61 -17.69
C ASN A 32 -17.33 -8.16 -19.10
N GLU A 33 -16.95 -7.31 -20.05
CA GLU A 33 -16.76 -7.74 -21.44
C GLU A 33 -15.29 -7.65 -21.84
N LYS A 34 -14.75 -8.74 -22.32
CA LYS A 34 -13.40 -8.81 -22.87
C LYS A 34 -13.45 -8.83 -24.39
N TYR A 35 -12.81 -7.86 -24.99
CA TYR A 35 -12.72 -7.70 -26.43
C TYR A 35 -11.35 -8.09 -26.95
N PHE A 36 -11.34 -8.74 -28.11
CA PHE A 36 -10.13 -9.04 -28.87
C PHE A 36 -10.26 -8.40 -30.26
N ILE A 37 -9.32 -7.52 -30.59
CA ILE A 37 -9.26 -6.83 -31.88
C ILE A 37 -8.07 -7.35 -32.66
N LYS A 38 -8.28 -7.79 -33.90
CA LYS A 38 -7.21 -8.06 -34.84
C LYS A 38 -6.87 -6.79 -35.59
N VAL A 39 -5.65 -6.30 -35.41
CA VAL A 39 -5.12 -5.12 -36.10
C VAL A 39 -4.41 -5.51 -37.39
N SER A 40 -3.59 -6.56 -37.35
CA SER A 40 -2.89 -7.14 -38.49
C SER A 40 -2.83 -8.67 -38.37
N ASP A 41 -2.14 -9.35 -39.26
CA ASP A 41 -1.92 -10.78 -39.14
C ASP A 41 -0.94 -11.14 -38.01
N THR A 42 -0.27 -10.16 -37.47
CA THR A 42 0.75 -10.31 -36.41
C THR A 42 0.43 -9.55 -35.14
N ILE A 43 -0.54 -8.62 -35.14
CA ILE A 43 -0.87 -7.75 -34.01
C ILE A 43 -2.33 -7.94 -33.60
N TYR A 44 -2.54 -8.23 -32.32
CA TYR A 44 -3.84 -8.29 -31.67
C TYR A 44 -3.83 -7.41 -30.43
N ILE A 45 -4.99 -6.79 -30.13
CA ILE A 45 -5.21 -5.99 -28.93
C ILE A 45 -6.36 -6.65 -28.16
N SER A 46 -6.22 -6.85 -26.85
CA SER A 46 -7.35 -7.15 -25.98
C SER A 46 -7.58 -6.04 -24.98
N TYR A 47 -8.83 -5.78 -24.65
CA TYR A 47 -9.20 -4.88 -23.58
C TYR A 47 -10.43 -5.40 -22.84
N ILE A 48 -10.59 -4.96 -21.58
CA ILE A 48 -11.69 -5.36 -20.71
C ILE A 48 -12.46 -4.09 -20.34
N ILE A 49 -13.78 -4.11 -20.57
CA ILE A 49 -14.69 -3.10 -20.06
C ILE A 49 -15.35 -3.67 -18.81
N LEU A 50 -15.21 -2.96 -17.70
CA LEU A 50 -15.90 -3.27 -16.45
C LEU A 50 -17.22 -2.51 -16.40
N ASP A 51 -18.27 -3.19 -15.94
CA ASP A 51 -19.62 -2.64 -15.71
C ASP A 51 -20.17 -1.84 -16.91
N LYS A 52 -20.17 -2.49 -18.07
CA LYS A 52 -20.50 -1.87 -19.37
C LYS A 52 -21.82 -1.12 -19.40
N ASP A 53 -22.81 -1.56 -18.63
CA ASP A 53 -24.16 -0.99 -18.62
C ASP A 53 -24.32 0.19 -17.63
N SER A 54 -23.26 0.55 -16.89
CA SER A 54 -23.27 1.70 -15.98
C SER A 54 -22.78 2.99 -16.65
N GLU A 55 -23.19 4.14 -16.11
CA GLU A 55 -22.64 5.45 -16.50
C GLU A 55 -21.14 5.58 -16.13
N GLU A 56 -20.65 4.71 -15.25
CA GLU A 56 -19.27 4.63 -14.77
C GLU A 56 -18.44 3.53 -15.45
N SER A 57 -18.90 3.01 -16.61
CA SER A 57 -18.15 1.99 -17.33
C SER A 57 -16.73 2.43 -17.68
N MET A 58 -15.74 1.59 -17.35
CA MET A 58 -14.33 1.91 -17.52
C MET A 58 -13.55 0.79 -18.20
N ILE A 59 -12.45 1.17 -18.84
CA ILE A 59 -11.49 0.21 -19.38
C ILE A 59 -10.50 -0.15 -18.29
N HIS A 60 -10.48 -1.44 -17.93
CA HIS A 60 -9.63 -1.94 -16.87
C HIS A 60 -8.23 -2.32 -17.34
N GLU A 61 -8.14 -2.97 -18.51
CA GLU A 61 -6.87 -3.50 -19.02
C GLU A 61 -6.83 -3.38 -20.53
N VAL A 62 -5.66 -3.00 -21.07
CA VAL A 62 -5.36 -3.05 -22.49
C VAL A 62 -4.07 -3.82 -22.70
N SER A 63 -4.13 -4.92 -23.43
CA SER A 63 -2.98 -5.80 -23.71
C SER A 63 -2.70 -5.88 -25.20
N PHE A 64 -1.41 -5.77 -25.58
CA PHE A 64 -0.95 -5.92 -26.95
C PHE A 64 -0.26 -7.27 -27.14
N PHE A 65 -0.68 -8.02 -28.14
CA PHE A 65 -0.06 -9.28 -28.55
C PHE A 65 0.50 -9.09 -29.95
N PHE A 66 1.79 -9.30 -30.12
CA PHE A 66 2.44 -9.18 -31.42
C PHE A 66 3.51 -10.25 -31.63
N LYS A 67 3.69 -10.65 -32.89
CA LYS A 67 4.51 -11.80 -33.25
C LYS A 67 5.98 -11.44 -33.47
N ASN A 68 6.24 -10.25 -34.01
CA ASN A 68 7.59 -9.81 -34.36
C ASN A 68 7.90 -8.45 -33.74
N VAL A 69 8.77 -8.44 -32.72
CA VAL A 69 9.12 -7.22 -31.98
C VAL A 69 9.69 -6.14 -32.89
N ASN A 70 10.49 -6.47 -33.89
CA ASN A 70 11.17 -5.48 -34.72
C ASN A 70 10.28 -4.85 -35.80
N GLU A 71 9.32 -5.63 -36.33
CA GLU A 71 8.43 -5.17 -37.41
C GLU A 71 7.14 -4.55 -36.87
N ASP A 72 6.64 -5.07 -35.75
CA ASP A 72 5.36 -4.68 -35.19
C ASP A 72 5.46 -3.52 -34.19
N ALA A 73 6.67 -3.27 -33.61
CA ALA A 73 6.87 -2.32 -32.52
C ALA A 73 6.47 -0.87 -32.88
N GLU A 74 6.70 -0.42 -34.09
CA GLU A 74 6.37 0.94 -34.52
C GLU A 74 4.85 1.17 -34.51
N LEU A 75 4.08 0.23 -35.07
CA LEU A 75 2.62 0.31 -35.08
C LEU A 75 2.02 0.15 -33.68
N VAL A 76 2.56 -0.78 -32.88
CA VAL A 76 2.15 -0.95 -31.47
C VAL A 76 2.39 0.32 -30.68
N ASN A 77 3.56 0.96 -30.82
CA ASN A 77 3.85 2.22 -30.15
C ASN A 77 2.95 3.38 -30.60
N GLN A 78 2.64 3.47 -31.90
CA GLN A 78 1.71 4.49 -32.41
C GLN A 78 0.33 4.34 -31.80
N ILE A 79 -0.22 3.12 -31.78
CA ILE A 79 -1.53 2.86 -31.18
C ILE A 79 -1.50 3.12 -29.66
N SER A 80 -0.48 2.62 -28.97
CA SER A 80 -0.31 2.83 -27.53
C SER A 80 -0.24 4.31 -27.15
N ASN A 81 0.49 5.11 -27.92
CA ASN A 81 0.59 6.56 -27.66
C ASN A 81 -0.77 7.26 -27.87
N LYS A 82 -1.52 6.92 -28.92
CA LYS A 82 -2.86 7.48 -29.12
C LYS A 82 -3.82 7.08 -28.00
N LEU A 83 -3.79 5.80 -27.57
CA LEU A 83 -4.62 5.34 -26.46
C LEU A 83 -4.23 5.98 -25.13
N ASN A 84 -2.96 6.25 -24.90
CA ASN A 84 -2.49 6.97 -23.70
C ASN A 84 -3.00 8.42 -23.63
N GLU A 85 -3.29 9.05 -24.77
CA GLU A 85 -3.92 10.39 -24.80
C GLU A 85 -5.38 10.35 -24.30
N CYS A 86 -6.05 9.19 -24.39
CA CYS A 86 -7.41 8.99 -23.89
C CYS A 86 -7.45 8.47 -22.44
N ILE A 87 -6.32 8.04 -21.89
CA ILE A 87 -6.24 7.64 -20.49
C ILE A 87 -6.22 8.92 -19.66
N VAL A 88 -7.38 9.28 -19.13
CA VAL A 88 -7.43 10.23 -18.02
C VAL A 88 -6.86 9.51 -16.82
N ASP A 89 -5.78 10.02 -16.29
CA ASP A 89 -5.26 9.56 -15.02
C ASP A 89 -6.32 9.90 -13.95
N LEU A 90 -7.16 8.92 -13.61
CA LEU A 90 -8.16 9.06 -12.55
C LEU A 90 -7.54 9.44 -11.20
N SER A 91 -6.21 9.41 -11.11
CA SER A 91 -5.47 9.94 -9.96
C SER A 91 -5.52 11.46 -9.85
N GLU A 92 -5.93 12.19 -10.90
CA GLU A 92 -6.09 13.66 -10.86
C GLU A 92 -7.48 14.12 -10.41
N GLU A 93 -8.54 13.30 -10.53
CA GLU A 93 -9.90 13.69 -10.10
C GLU A 93 -10.25 13.25 -8.68
N ASP A 94 -9.64 12.17 -8.17
CA ASP A 94 -9.65 11.82 -6.75
C ASP A 94 -8.21 11.93 -6.23
N ASP A 95 -7.93 12.93 -5.41
CA ASP A 95 -6.66 13.13 -4.69
C ASP A 95 -6.36 11.99 -3.66
N VAL A 96 -6.95 10.82 -3.90
CA VAL A 96 -6.78 9.59 -3.14
C VAL A 96 -5.73 8.73 -3.82
N ARG A 97 -4.47 8.99 -3.52
CA ARG A 97 -3.35 8.15 -3.93
C ARG A 97 -3.55 6.72 -3.42
N HIS A 98 -3.96 5.81 -4.31
CA HIS A 98 -4.08 4.38 -3.99
C HIS A 98 -2.70 3.71 -3.97
N ASN A 99 -1.80 4.21 -3.12
CA ASN A 99 -0.45 3.66 -2.98
C ASN A 99 -0.29 2.78 -1.73
N LEU A 100 -1.35 2.59 -0.94
CA LEU A 100 -1.36 1.74 0.25
C LEU A 100 -2.16 0.47 -0.04
N HIS A 101 -1.50 -0.68 0.06
CA HIS A 101 -2.08 -1.98 -0.22
C HIS A 101 -1.81 -2.96 0.93
N THR A 102 -2.68 -3.95 1.09
CA THR A 102 -2.36 -5.16 1.87
C THR A 102 -2.01 -6.31 0.94
N ILE A 103 -1.21 -7.24 1.44
CA ILE A 103 -0.91 -8.45 0.69
C ILE A 103 -2.03 -9.47 0.87
N SER A 104 -2.40 -10.15 -0.20
CA SER A 104 -3.29 -11.30 -0.19
C SER A 104 -2.63 -12.51 -0.85
N ILE A 105 -3.12 -13.71 -0.53
CA ILE A 105 -2.64 -14.97 -1.11
C ILE A 105 -3.83 -15.65 -1.79
N SER A 106 -3.75 -15.78 -3.09
CA SER A 106 -4.74 -16.47 -3.93
C SER A 106 -4.18 -17.78 -4.46
N GLN A 107 -4.99 -18.53 -5.22
CA GLN A 107 -4.53 -19.73 -5.95
C GLN A 107 -3.49 -19.38 -7.03
N GLN A 108 -3.45 -18.13 -7.48
CA GLN A 108 -2.52 -17.62 -8.49
C GLN A 108 -1.22 -17.06 -7.89
N GLY A 109 -1.08 -17.06 -6.55
CA GLY A 109 0.09 -16.57 -5.82
C GLY A 109 -0.21 -15.34 -4.96
N LEU A 110 0.82 -14.49 -4.79
CA LEU A 110 0.72 -13.24 -4.03
C LEU A 110 0.11 -12.15 -4.89
N ASP A 111 -0.82 -11.38 -4.29
CA ASP A 111 -1.50 -10.25 -4.90
C ASP A 111 -1.62 -9.08 -3.92
N LEU A 112 -2.05 -7.91 -4.40
CA LEU A 112 -2.27 -6.70 -3.59
C LEU A 112 -3.74 -6.28 -3.63
N GLU A 113 -4.28 -5.99 -2.45
CA GLU A 113 -5.59 -5.40 -2.28
C GLU A 113 -5.45 -3.96 -1.78
N PRO A 114 -6.13 -2.97 -2.37
CA PRO A 114 -6.04 -1.59 -1.91
C PRO A 114 -6.61 -1.43 -0.51
N ILE A 115 -5.98 -0.57 0.29
CA ILE A 115 -6.47 -0.19 1.62
C ILE A 115 -7.05 1.23 1.53
N SER A 116 -8.33 1.38 1.86
CA SER A 116 -8.96 2.69 2.01
C SER A 116 -8.33 3.47 3.17
N ARG A 117 -8.02 4.73 2.94
CA ARG A 117 -7.44 5.63 3.94
C ARG A 117 -8.53 6.46 4.59
N PRO A 118 -8.51 6.68 5.91
CA PRO A 118 -9.23 7.79 6.50
C PRO A 118 -8.57 9.11 6.10
N GLU A 119 -9.34 10.14 5.88
CA GLU A 119 -8.81 11.51 5.83
C GLU A 119 -8.15 11.86 7.16
N LEU A 120 -6.93 12.36 7.10
CA LEU A 120 -6.14 12.75 8.26
C LEU A 120 -5.90 14.25 8.21
N GLU A 121 -6.66 15.00 8.98
CA GLU A 121 -6.41 16.41 9.17
C GLU A 121 -5.46 16.61 10.36
N ASP A 122 -4.55 17.58 10.23
CA ASP A 122 -3.69 18.08 11.32
C ASP A 122 -2.99 16.97 12.14
N VAL A 123 -2.30 16.06 11.43
CA VAL A 123 -1.64 14.86 11.99
C VAL A 123 -0.67 15.17 13.14
N ASP A 124 -0.16 16.39 13.23
CA ASP A 124 0.70 16.85 14.30
C ASP A 124 0.03 16.80 15.68
N PHE A 125 -1.28 16.99 15.78
CA PHE A 125 -2.02 16.84 17.04
C PHE A 125 -2.12 15.40 17.55
N TYR A 126 -1.90 14.41 16.69
CA TYR A 126 -2.00 12.99 17.09
C TYR A 126 -0.78 12.46 17.84
N TYR A 127 0.30 13.23 17.86
CA TYR A 127 1.58 12.82 18.47
C TYR A 127 2.13 13.93 19.37
N ASN A 128 2.90 13.53 20.38
CA ASN A 128 3.69 14.52 21.11
C ASN A 128 4.80 15.11 20.21
N GLU A 129 5.30 16.27 20.57
CA GLU A 129 6.28 17.01 19.79
C GLU A 129 7.53 16.17 19.45
N ALA A 130 8.05 15.39 20.42
CA ALA A 130 9.25 14.60 20.24
C ALA A 130 9.02 13.44 19.26
N THR A 131 7.89 12.73 19.40
CA THR A 131 7.48 11.66 18.48
C THR A 131 7.28 12.21 17.07
N PHE A 132 6.57 13.34 16.92
CA PHE A 132 6.30 13.91 15.61
C PHE A 132 7.58 14.41 14.91
N LYS A 133 8.53 14.96 15.67
CA LYS A 133 9.86 15.31 15.14
C LYS A 133 10.62 14.08 14.63
N SER A 134 10.54 12.97 15.36
CA SER A 134 11.14 11.69 14.94
C SER A 134 10.46 11.14 13.68
N ILE A 135 9.14 11.21 13.59
CA ILE A 135 8.36 10.85 12.40
C ILE A 135 8.80 11.68 11.18
N LYS A 136 8.87 13.01 11.30
CA LYS A 136 9.33 13.88 10.20
C LYS A 136 10.75 13.54 9.75
N SER A 137 11.65 13.23 10.69
CA SER A 137 13.02 12.81 10.39
C SER A 137 13.02 11.46 9.64
N LEU A 138 12.20 10.52 10.06
CA LEU A 138 12.04 9.21 9.41
C LEU A 138 11.54 9.35 7.97
N ILE A 139 10.46 10.10 7.76
CA ILE A 139 9.89 10.37 6.42
C ILE A 139 10.96 10.97 5.49
N LYS A 140 11.73 11.94 5.99
CA LYS A 140 12.82 12.57 5.23
C LYS A 140 13.90 11.56 4.83
N LYS A 141 14.24 10.61 5.70
CA LYS A 141 15.22 9.55 5.39
C LYS A 141 14.66 8.57 4.36
N ILE A 142 13.42 8.12 4.51
CA ILE A 142 12.76 7.22 3.57
C ILE A 142 12.64 7.87 2.17
N LYS A 143 12.31 9.17 2.10
CA LYS A 143 12.26 9.91 0.82
C LYS A 143 13.63 9.97 0.12
N LYS A 144 14.70 10.11 0.89
CA LYS A 144 16.07 10.24 0.35
C LYS A 144 16.71 8.90 -0.01
N SER A 145 16.31 7.82 0.63
CA SER A 145 16.87 6.49 0.44
C SER A 145 15.89 5.57 -0.28
N SER A 146 16.41 4.80 -1.23
CA SER A 146 15.63 3.75 -1.89
C SER A 146 15.53 2.47 -1.07
N LYS A 147 16.41 2.27 -0.07
CA LYS A 147 16.43 1.08 0.80
C LYS A 147 16.72 1.47 2.24
N GLY A 148 16.28 0.65 3.18
CA GLY A 148 16.61 0.78 4.60
C GLY A 148 15.57 0.15 5.51
N LEU A 149 15.90 0.08 6.80
CA LEU A 149 15.07 -0.45 7.86
C LEU A 149 14.62 0.67 8.79
N SER A 150 13.39 0.62 9.25
CA SER A 150 12.85 1.52 10.27
C SER A 150 12.09 0.70 11.32
N VAL A 151 12.29 1.02 12.57
CA VAL A 151 11.64 0.32 13.68
C VAL A 151 10.69 1.28 14.39
N LEU A 152 9.43 0.89 14.52
CA LEU A 152 8.40 1.61 15.25
C LEU A 152 7.99 0.78 16.46
N HIS A 153 8.03 1.34 17.65
CA HIS A 153 7.63 0.56 18.82
C HIS A 153 6.85 1.36 19.86
N ARG A 154 6.04 0.72 20.61
CA ARG A 154 5.23 1.07 21.79
C ARG A 154 4.00 0.16 21.87
N THR A 155 3.37 0.14 23.04
CA THR A 155 2.06 -0.53 23.21
C THR A 155 1.01 -0.06 22.22
N ARG A 156 -0.03 -0.88 22.03
CA ARG A 156 -1.12 -0.61 21.08
C ARG A 156 -1.87 0.68 21.39
N GLY A 157 -2.28 1.37 20.33
CA GLY A 157 -3.15 2.53 20.42
C GLY A 157 -2.42 3.88 20.56
N THR A 158 -1.13 3.94 20.24
CA THR A 158 -0.30 5.17 20.27
C THR A 158 -0.17 5.85 18.91
N GLY A 159 -0.81 5.31 17.84
CA GLY A 159 -0.83 5.96 16.52
C GLY A 159 0.11 5.37 15.48
N LYS A 160 0.73 4.19 15.71
CA LYS A 160 1.61 3.55 14.72
C LYS A 160 0.92 3.29 13.37
N SER A 161 -0.30 2.77 13.39
CA SER A 161 -1.08 2.56 12.15
C SER A 161 -1.50 3.89 11.50
N THR A 162 -1.78 4.93 12.29
CA THR A 162 -2.06 6.28 11.78
C THR A 162 -0.87 6.84 11.02
N LEU A 163 0.36 6.55 11.49
CA LEU A 163 1.57 6.92 10.76
C LEU A 163 1.62 6.26 9.36
N ILE A 164 1.15 5.02 9.20
CA ILE A 164 1.18 4.35 7.89
C ILE A 164 0.26 5.06 6.90
N TYR A 165 -0.92 5.49 7.33
CA TYR A 165 -1.79 6.34 6.50
C TYR A 165 -1.11 7.67 6.15
N TYR A 166 -0.51 8.35 7.14
CA TYR A 166 0.21 9.59 6.89
C TYR A 166 1.42 9.42 5.96
N LEU A 167 2.13 8.29 6.04
CA LEU A 167 3.21 7.95 5.11
C LEU A 167 2.69 7.86 3.68
N SER A 168 1.51 7.26 3.46
CA SER A 168 0.92 7.12 2.13
C SER A 168 0.52 8.46 1.51
N GLU A 169 0.25 9.48 2.32
CA GLU A 169 0.03 10.85 1.85
C GLU A 169 1.36 11.55 1.51
N CYS A 170 2.38 11.29 2.32
CA CYS A 170 3.66 11.97 2.20
C CYS A 170 4.57 11.42 1.11
N ILE A 171 4.44 10.15 0.71
CA ILE A 171 5.41 9.43 -0.12
C ILE A 171 4.70 8.77 -1.30
N ASP A 172 5.11 9.14 -2.50
CA ASP A 172 4.60 8.62 -3.74
C ASP A 172 5.35 7.33 -4.16
N ARG A 173 5.14 6.26 -3.38
CA ARG A 173 5.65 4.90 -3.62
C ARG A 173 4.65 3.90 -3.08
N ASN A 174 4.57 2.71 -3.70
CA ASN A 174 3.74 1.63 -3.20
C ASN A 174 4.13 1.24 -1.76
N ILE A 175 3.16 1.30 -0.85
CA ILE A 175 3.29 0.83 0.53
C ILE A 175 2.52 -0.48 0.63
N ILE A 176 3.25 -1.56 0.93
CA ILE A 176 2.70 -2.91 1.05
C ILE A 176 2.64 -3.25 2.54
N TYR A 177 1.42 -3.26 3.08
CA TYR A 177 1.17 -3.60 4.47
C TYR A 177 0.96 -5.10 4.62
N ILE A 178 1.71 -5.71 5.53
CA ILE A 178 1.66 -7.14 5.84
C ILE A 178 1.21 -7.29 7.29
N PRO A 179 -0.04 -7.72 7.52
CA PRO A 179 -0.56 -7.93 8.85
C PRO A 179 0.07 -9.16 9.51
N ASN A 180 0.05 -9.22 10.83
CA ASN A 180 0.67 -10.28 11.65
C ASN A 180 0.34 -11.70 11.16
N ASN A 181 -0.93 -11.99 10.89
CA ASN A 181 -1.38 -13.31 10.44
C ASN A 181 -0.83 -13.74 9.07
N MET A 182 -0.27 -12.82 8.29
CA MET A 182 0.33 -13.07 6.98
C MET A 182 1.86 -13.05 7.00
N LEU A 183 2.48 -12.58 8.10
CA LEU A 183 3.93 -12.37 8.17
C LEU A 183 4.73 -13.66 7.89
N ASP A 184 4.41 -14.75 8.58
CA ASP A 184 5.14 -16.03 8.41
C ASP A 184 4.99 -16.56 6.98
N ALA A 185 3.76 -16.62 6.48
CA ALA A 185 3.47 -17.11 5.13
C ALA A 185 4.11 -16.26 4.04
N THR A 186 4.26 -14.94 4.28
CA THR A 186 4.82 -14.00 3.29
C THR A 186 6.34 -13.99 3.32
N ILE A 187 6.96 -13.82 4.50
CA ILE A 187 8.44 -13.69 4.61
C ILE A 187 9.13 -15.02 4.28
N SER A 188 8.48 -16.15 4.60
CA SER A 188 8.99 -17.48 4.26
C SER A 188 8.75 -17.89 2.81
N ASN A 189 7.91 -17.18 2.08
CA ASN A 189 7.58 -17.51 0.69
C ASN A 189 8.74 -17.12 -0.25
N PRO A 190 9.35 -18.08 -0.98
CA PRO A 190 10.42 -17.78 -1.93
C PRO A 190 10.00 -16.82 -3.05
N GLU A 191 8.72 -16.80 -3.41
CA GLU A 191 8.17 -15.94 -4.45
C GLU A 191 8.02 -14.49 -4.01
N PHE A 192 8.01 -14.22 -2.70
CA PHE A 192 7.83 -12.88 -2.17
C PHE A 192 8.88 -11.89 -2.70
N LYS A 193 10.16 -12.30 -2.75
CA LYS A 193 11.22 -11.47 -3.31
C LYS A 193 11.00 -11.15 -4.79
N THR A 194 10.47 -12.10 -5.56
CA THR A 194 10.15 -11.90 -6.97
C THR A 194 8.92 -11.01 -7.13
N PHE A 195 7.94 -11.18 -6.26
CA PHE A 195 6.72 -10.36 -6.24
C PHE A 195 7.03 -8.89 -5.99
N ILE A 196 7.79 -8.56 -4.95
CA ILE A 196 8.11 -7.15 -4.62
C ILE A 196 8.97 -6.46 -5.68
N ARG A 197 9.70 -7.20 -6.52
CA ARG A 197 10.47 -6.64 -7.65
C ARG A 197 9.60 -6.01 -8.74
N LYS A 198 8.31 -6.34 -8.78
CA LYS A 198 7.37 -5.71 -9.71
C LYS A 198 7.13 -4.23 -9.39
N PHE A 199 7.47 -3.78 -8.18
CA PHE A 199 7.22 -2.42 -7.70
C PHE A 199 8.51 -1.61 -7.65
N ASN A 200 8.43 -0.33 -8.00
CA ASN A 200 9.59 0.57 -7.97
C ASN A 200 9.87 1.05 -6.55
N LYS A 201 10.94 0.51 -5.92
CA LYS A 201 11.41 0.90 -4.58
C LYS A 201 10.27 0.90 -3.53
N PRO A 202 9.52 -0.21 -3.37
CA PRO A 202 8.38 -0.24 -2.49
C PRO A 202 8.75 -0.01 -1.02
N ILE A 203 7.76 0.33 -0.22
CA ILE A 203 7.86 0.36 1.24
C ILE A 203 7.06 -0.81 1.77
N ILE A 204 7.70 -1.72 2.50
CA ILE A 204 7.05 -2.86 3.13
C ILE A 204 6.83 -2.53 4.59
N VAL A 205 5.60 -2.67 5.08
CA VAL A 205 5.24 -2.48 6.48
C VAL A 205 4.88 -3.83 7.08
N LEU A 206 5.64 -4.25 8.09
CA LEU A 206 5.41 -5.48 8.85
C LEU A 206 4.78 -5.11 10.19
N ASP A 207 3.54 -5.54 10.44
CA ASP A 207 2.81 -5.17 11.65
C ASP A 207 2.83 -6.28 12.71
N ASP A 208 2.77 -5.86 13.98
CA ASP A 208 2.74 -6.75 15.15
C ASP A 208 3.89 -7.80 15.12
N CYS A 209 5.12 -7.31 14.89
CA CYS A 209 6.31 -8.13 14.63
C CYS A 209 6.83 -8.89 15.87
N GLU A 210 6.36 -8.57 17.07
CA GLU A 210 6.87 -9.13 18.32
C GLU A 210 6.82 -10.65 18.41
N MET A 211 5.88 -11.30 17.73
CA MET A 211 5.75 -12.75 17.74
C MET A 211 6.79 -13.46 16.86
N ILE A 212 7.30 -12.79 15.85
CA ILE A 212 8.22 -13.37 14.85
C ILE A 212 9.67 -12.97 15.13
N PHE A 213 9.88 -11.75 15.60
CA PHE A 213 11.21 -11.17 15.84
C PHE A 213 11.59 -11.08 17.31
N ASN A 214 11.01 -11.91 18.17
CA ASN A 214 11.40 -12.01 19.57
C ASN A 214 12.57 -12.99 19.70
N GLU A 215 13.65 -12.58 20.37
CA GLU A 215 14.86 -13.38 20.59
C GLU A 215 14.60 -14.75 21.26
N MET A 216 13.49 -14.89 21.99
CA MET A 216 13.13 -16.15 22.66
C MET A 216 12.72 -17.27 21.70
N PHE A 217 12.44 -16.98 20.42
CA PHE A 217 12.02 -17.99 19.47
C PHE A 217 13.16 -18.36 18.51
N THR A 218 13.53 -19.64 18.48
CA THR A 218 14.60 -20.20 17.62
C THR A 218 14.40 -19.97 16.12
N LYS A 219 13.17 -19.64 15.69
CA LYS A 219 12.86 -19.27 14.30
C LYS A 219 13.12 -17.79 14.00
N SER A 220 13.25 -16.92 15.01
CA SER A 220 13.42 -15.47 14.80
C SER A 220 14.64 -15.16 13.94
N ASN A 221 15.74 -15.85 14.12
CA ASN A 221 16.97 -15.65 13.35
C ASN A 221 16.78 -15.83 11.84
N ILE A 222 15.89 -16.71 11.38
CA ILE A 222 15.63 -16.93 9.96
C ILE A 222 14.89 -15.72 9.37
N TYR A 223 13.88 -15.22 10.07
CA TYR A 223 13.09 -14.06 9.63
C TYR A 223 13.92 -12.78 9.65
N VAL A 224 14.66 -12.54 10.73
CA VAL A 224 15.61 -11.43 10.84
C VAL A 224 16.63 -11.47 9.71
N ASN A 225 17.26 -12.63 9.46
CA ASN A 225 18.23 -12.78 8.38
C ASN A 225 17.61 -12.54 6.99
N ASN A 226 16.40 -13.05 6.73
CA ASN A 226 15.70 -12.81 5.47
C ASN A 226 15.42 -11.32 5.25
N LEU A 227 15.00 -10.63 6.30
CA LEU A 227 14.70 -9.21 6.28
C LEU A 227 15.98 -8.38 6.07
N LEU A 228 17.06 -8.69 6.82
CA LEU A 228 18.34 -8.01 6.66
C LEU A 228 18.97 -8.25 5.29
N GLN A 229 18.80 -9.43 4.70
CA GLN A 229 19.23 -9.69 3.33
C GLN A 229 18.49 -8.83 2.30
N MET A 230 17.26 -8.39 2.58
CA MET A 230 16.52 -7.51 1.67
C MET A 230 17.05 -6.08 1.72
N VAL A 231 17.49 -5.59 2.89
CA VAL A 231 17.94 -4.20 3.05
C VAL A 231 19.46 -4.03 2.94
N ASP A 232 20.25 -4.99 3.43
CA ASP A 232 21.73 -4.93 3.50
C ASP A 232 22.42 -6.02 2.68
N GLY A 233 21.69 -7.00 2.13
CA GLY A 233 22.27 -8.11 1.38
C GLY A 233 22.89 -7.67 0.04
N VAL A 234 23.69 -8.55 -0.56
CA VAL A 234 24.39 -8.29 -1.84
C VAL A 234 23.44 -7.89 -2.98
N THR A 235 22.20 -8.32 -2.94
CA THR A 235 21.19 -8.01 -3.97
C THR A 235 20.33 -6.79 -3.64
N SER A 236 20.54 -6.14 -2.49
CA SER A 236 19.70 -5.02 -2.03
C SER A 236 19.78 -3.79 -2.94
N ASP A 237 20.90 -3.57 -3.60
CA ASP A 237 21.08 -2.44 -4.55
C ASP A 237 20.33 -2.69 -5.87
N SER A 238 20.20 -3.95 -6.28
CA SER A 238 19.45 -4.31 -7.50
C SER A 238 17.94 -4.28 -7.30
N ASN A 239 17.49 -4.46 -6.05
CA ASN A 239 16.06 -4.48 -5.67
C ASN A 239 15.88 -3.70 -4.37
N PRO A 240 16.03 -2.39 -4.41
CA PRO A 240 15.97 -1.57 -3.21
C PRO A 240 14.56 -1.54 -2.62
N VAL A 241 14.48 -1.76 -1.31
CA VAL A 241 13.24 -1.75 -0.55
C VAL A 241 13.43 -1.04 0.78
N ASN A 242 12.44 -0.24 1.19
CA ASN A 242 12.36 0.23 2.57
C ASN A 242 11.44 -0.68 3.38
N ILE A 243 11.89 -1.09 4.56
CA ILE A 243 11.11 -1.92 5.46
C ILE A 243 10.83 -1.15 6.74
N ILE A 244 9.58 -1.17 7.17
CA ILE A 244 9.12 -0.61 8.43
C ILE A 244 8.60 -1.78 9.27
N THR A 245 9.21 -2.02 10.41
CA THR A 245 8.77 -3.04 11.38
C THR A 245 8.04 -2.36 12.53
N ILE A 246 6.87 -2.88 12.90
CA ILE A 246 6.04 -2.36 13.99
C ILE A 246 6.00 -3.38 15.12
N PHE A 247 6.39 -2.94 16.30
CA PHE A 247 6.38 -3.74 17.53
C PHE A 247 5.44 -3.14 18.57
N ASN A 248 4.68 -3.98 19.27
CA ASN A 248 3.83 -3.56 20.38
C ASN A 248 4.51 -3.82 21.74
N VAL A 249 5.76 -3.42 21.84
CA VAL A 249 6.60 -3.55 23.03
C VAL A 249 6.96 -2.19 23.60
N ASP A 250 7.18 -2.09 24.89
CA ASP A 250 7.49 -0.83 25.57
C ASP A 250 8.99 -0.52 25.58
N SER A 251 9.85 -1.54 25.59
CA SER A 251 11.30 -1.40 25.61
C SER A 251 11.93 -1.88 24.30
N GLU A 252 12.96 -1.19 23.85
CA GLU A 252 13.82 -1.62 22.74
C GLU A 252 14.55 -2.93 23.05
N GLU A 253 14.77 -3.25 24.34
CA GLU A 253 15.38 -4.50 24.78
C GLU A 253 14.56 -5.75 24.42
N GLU A 254 13.27 -5.57 24.12
CA GLU A 254 12.39 -6.65 23.67
C GLU A 254 12.47 -6.90 22.14
N ILE A 255 13.23 -6.07 21.41
CA ILE A 255 13.42 -6.16 19.97
C ILE A 255 14.77 -6.82 19.71
N ASP A 256 14.82 -7.72 18.72
CA ASP A 256 16.06 -8.37 18.31
C ASP A 256 17.15 -7.33 17.98
N HIS A 257 18.26 -7.37 18.72
CA HIS A 257 19.36 -6.43 18.58
C HIS A 257 19.96 -6.41 17.17
N THR A 258 19.87 -7.52 16.44
CA THR A 258 20.37 -7.61 15.06
C THR A 258 19.62 -6.64 14.12
N LEU A 259 18.35 -6.34 14.39
CA LEU A 259 17.58 -5.34 13.64
C LEU A 259 18.04 -3.92 13.99
N LEU A 260 18.36 -3.68 15.27
CA LEU A 260 18.79 -2.38 15.76
C LEU A 260 20.24 -2.03 15.32
N ASP A 261 21.08 -3.06 15.12
CA ASP A 261 22.46 -2.93 14.66
C ASP A 261 22.59 -2.95 13.12
N CYS A 262 21.47 -2.94 12.39
CA CYS A 262 21.47 -2.94 10.92
C CYS A 262 22.15 -1.68 10.34
N ASN A 263 23.07 -1.86 9.38
CA ASN A 263 23.77 -0.73 8.75
C ASN A 263 22.85 0.22 8.00
N SER A 264 21.76 -0.30 7.44
CA SER A 264 20.74 0.47 6.72
C SER A 264 19.60 0.95 7.64
N LEU A 265 19.79 1.00 8.97
CA LEU A 265 18.79 1.47 9.90
C LEU A 265 18.55 2.98 9.74
N HIS A 266 17.35 3.35 9.32
CA HIS A 266 16.94 4.77 9.26
C HIS A 266 16.72 5.36 10.65
N GLY A 267 16.19 4.54 11.56
CA GLY A 267 16.00 4.91 12.97
C GLY A 267 14.92 4.10 13.65
N VAL A 268 14.86 4.31 14.94
CA VAL A 268 13.85 3.76 15.84
C VAL A 268 12.94 4.90 16.26
N VAL A 269 11.62 4.74 16.14
CA VAL A 269 10.63 5.70 16.57
C VAL A 269 9.81 5.13 17.72
N TYR A 270 9.94 5.77 18.86
CA TYR A 270 9.15 5.48 20.05
C TYR A 270 7.89 6.37 20.08
N PHE A 271 6.72 5.75 20.19
CA PHE A 271 5.43 6.44 20.19
C PHE A 271 4.96 6.70 21.61
N ASP A 272 5.42 7.78 22.24
CA ASP A 272 5.00 8.09 23.60
C ASP A 272 3.52 8.51 23.66
N TYR A 273 2.95 8.45 24.85
CA TYR A 273 1.61 8.94 25.13
C TYR A 273 1.56 10.46 25.02
N LEU A 274 0.43 11.00 24.62
CA LEU A 274 0.18 12.42 24.70
C LEU A 274 0.22 12.89 26.16
N SER A 275 0.91 13.99 26.41
CA SER A 275 0.89 14.68 27.70
C SER A 275 -0.53 15.14 28.05
N LEU A 276 -0.72 15.63 29.26
CA LEU A 276 -2.01 16.17 29.69
C LEU A 276 -2.45 17.35 28.80
N GLU A 277 -1.53 18.22 28.44
CA GLU A 277 -1.77 19.39 27.61
C GLU A 277 -2.13 18.97 26.18
N GLU A 278 -1.26 18.19 25.52
CA GLU A 278 -1.47 17.65 24.15
C GLU A 278 -2.76 16.85 24.04
N ALA A 279 -3.11 16.01 25.02
CA ALA A 279 -4.36 15.25 25.04
C ALA A 279 -5.61 16.14 25.12
N ASN A 280 -5.53 17.25 25.86
CA ASN A 280 -6.63 18.22 25.94
C ASN A 280 -6.72 19.08 24.68
N ASP A 281 -5.60 19.44 24.08
CA ASP A 281 -5.56 20.21 22.84
C ASP A 281 -6.13 19.37 21.68
N LEU A 282 -5.73 18.11 21.55
CA LEU A 282 -6.34 17.18 20.58
C LEU A 282 -7.85 17.01 20.83
N SER A 283 -8.26 16.85 22.10
CA SER A 283 -9.68 16.72 22.43
C SER A 283 -10.49 17.96 22.04
N LYS A 284 -9.91 19.13 22.19
CA LYS A 284 -10.52 20.40 21.78
C LYS A 284 -10.55 20.55 20.26
N HIS A 285 -9.46 20.21 19.59
CA HIS A 285 -9.33 20.24 18.14
C HIS A 285 -10.37 19.34 17.45
N LEU A 286 -10.59 18.13 17.99
CA LEU A 286 -11.60 17.19 17.53
C LEU A 286 -13.02 17.50 18.06
N GLU A 287 -13.24 18.66 18.67
CA GLU A 287 -14.51 19.09 19.27
C GLU A 287 -15.06 18.11 20.32
N PHE A 288 -14.20 17.29 20.91
CA PHE A 288 -14.56 16.39 22.01
C PHE A 288 -14.53 17.17 23.34
N ASN A 289 -15.65 17.46 23.94
CA ASN A 289 -15.76 18.23 25.19
C ASN A 289 -15.27 17.46 26.44
N LYS A 290 -14.16 16.71 26.33
CA LYS A 290 -13.62 15.89 27.39
C LYS A 290 -12.25 16.39 27.84
N LYS A 291 -12.06 16.46 29.19
CA LYS A 291 -10.78 16.80 29.79
C LYS A 291 -10.06 15.58 30.33
N TYR A 292 -8.80 15.46 29.98
CA TYR A 292 -7.87 14.43 30.45
C TYR A 292 -7.04 14.98 31.61
N LYS A 293 -6.68 14.12 32.55
CA LYS A 293 -5.94 14.52 33.79
C LYS A 293 -4.55 13.86 33.87
N THR A 294 -4.24 12.95 32.96
CA THR A 294 -3.00 12.18 32.91
C THR A 294 -2.55 12.00 31.49
N LYS A 295 -1.30 11.56 31.28
CA LYS A 295 -0.82 11.09 29.96
C LYS A 295 -1.79 10.07 29.40
N THR A 296 -2.13 10.20 28.11
CA THR A 296 -3.24 9.45 27.49
C THR A 296 -2.82 8.91 26.13
N ARG A 297 -3.22 7.67 25.83
CA ARG A 297 -3.00 7.10 24.51
C ARG A 297 -3.93 7.75 23.49
N LEU A 298 -3.47 7.89 22.25
CA LEU A 298 -4.27 8.42 21.16
C LEU A 298 -5.62 7.70 21.01
N VAL A 299 -5.63 6.37 21.07
CA VAL A 299 -6.84 5.56 20.97
C VAL A 299 -7.88 5.84 22.03
N ASP A 300 -7.45 6.23 23.25
CA ASP A 300 -8.36 6.54 24.37
C ASP A 300 -9.04 7.91 24.19
N ILE A 301 -8.45 8.79 23.38
CA ILE A 301 -9.06 10.06 23.00
C ILE A 301 -10.06 9.82 21.86
N ILE A 302 -9.65 9.15 20.79
CA ILE A 302 -10.47 8.96 19.58
C ILE A 302 -11.64 8.01 19.83
N LYS A 303 -11.42 6.82 20.41
CA LYS A 303 -12.49 5.79 20.55
C LYS A 303 -13.56 6.14 21.57
N LYS A 304 -13.19 6.79 22.68
CA LYS A 304 -14.13 7.09 23.78
C LYS A 304 -15.08 8.24 23.45
N ASN A 305 -14.86 8.98 22.41
CA ASN A 305 -15.60 10.18 22.06
C ASN A 305 -16.34 10.07 20.71
N LYS A 306 -16.33 8.91 20.06
CA LYS A 306 -17.22 8.67 18.87
C LYS A 306 -18.67 8.79 19.31
N PRO A 307 -19.53 9.56 18.59
CA PRO A 307 -20.97 9.59 18.85
C PRO A 307 -21.53 8.17 18.84
N SER A 308 -22.49 7.88 19.72
CA SER A 308 -23.18 6.58 19.86
C SER A 308 -24.08 6.27 18.66
N GLY A 309 -23.55 6.23 17.49
CA GLY A 309 -24.27 6.00 16.22
C GLY A 309 -23.38 5.43 15.11
N TYR A 310 -22.09 5.35 15.33
CA TYR A 310 -21.20 4.73 14.35
C TYR A 310 -21.39 3.21 14.38
N LYS A 311 -22.06 2.65 13.37
CA LYS A 311 -22.01 1.21 13.09
C LYS A 311 -20.53 0.82 12.96
N LYS A 312 -20.09 -0.18 13.72
CA LYS A 312 -18.80 -0.83 13.55
C LYS A 312 -18.69 -1.30 12.10
N ILE A 313 -17.92 -0.60 11.30
CA ILE A 313 -17.33 -1.18 10.10
C ILE A 313 -16.23 -2.07 10.64
N GLY A 314 -16.44 -3.39 10.52
CA GLY A 314 -15.57 -4.39 11.12
C GLY A 314 -14.21 -4.40 10.44
N LEU A 315 -13.18 -4.14 11.24
CA LEU A 315 -11.87 -4.75 11.09
C LEU A 315 -11.87 -5.86 12.16
N HIS A 316 -12.15 -7.09 11.74
CA HIS A 316 -11.85 -8.31 12.48
C HIS A 316 -10.44 -8.76 12.15
#